data_2ad28f6fc5db72cfb25598a74cf0de59
#
_entry.id   2ad28f6fc5db72cfb25598a74cf0de59
#
_cell.length_a   1.000
_cell.length_b   1.000
_cell.length_c   1.000
_cell.angle_alpha   90.00
_cell.angle_beta   90.00
_cell.angle_gamma   90.00
#
_symmetry.space_group_name_H-M   'P 1'
#
loop_
_entity.id
_entity.type
_entity.pdbx_description
1 polymer ?
#
loop_
_entity_poly.entity_id
_entity_poly.type
_entity_poly.pdbx_seq_one_letter_code
_entity_poly.pdbx_strand_id
1 'polypeptide(L)'
;MTWVALALLLLMVVVVGWRLFDSWDSRQPPSGVDTQQATVVGFEELGPSRAGQASSEYSSIVFELPGGEQASALYELRRLGDVEEGDEITVYEQGGEWRTTVERAWGSTLGWALGMVALLAMVAGWFRVRSRAKREGSPA
;
A
#
# COMPACT_ATOMS: atom_id res chain seq x y z
N MET A 1 -33.47 0.91 -6.72
CA MET A 1 -32.29 0.68 -5.87
C MET A 1 -32.69 0.92 -4.42
N THR A 2 -32.59 -0.09 -3.57
CA THR A 2 -33.07 -0.08 -2.18
C THR A 2 -32.08 0.66 -1.27
N TRP A 3 -32.54 1.12 -0.11
CA TRP A 3 -31.67 1.73 0.91
C TRP A 3 -30.52 0.79 1.32
N VAL A 4 -30.74 -0.50 1.26
CA VAL A 4 -29.72 -1.53 1.51
C VAL A 4 -28.56 -1.42 0.51
N ALA A 5 -28.86 -1.21 -0.77
CA ALA A 5 -27.83 -1.07 -1.79
C ALA A 5 -26.98 0.20 -1.59
N LEU A 6 -27.61 1.31 -1.14
CA LEU A 6 -26.86 2.53 -0.78
C LEU A 6 -25.97 2.29 0.44
N ALA A 7 -26.47 1.63 1.47
CA ALA A 7 -25.69 1.32 2.67
C ALA A 7 -24.47 0.45 2.35
N LEU A 8 -24.66 -0.58 1.51
CA LEU A 8 -23.56 -1.44 1.04
C LEU A 8 -22.52 -0.64 0.24
N LEU A 9 -22.97 0.26 -0.62
CA LEU A 9 -22.08 1.08 -1.44
C LEU A 9 -21.27 2.06 -0.57
N LEU A 10 -21.88 2.67 0.44
CA LEU A 10 -21.19 3.51 1.42
C LEU A 10 -20.17 2.70 2.25
N LEU A 11 -20.55 1.49 2.67
CA LEU A 11 -19.63 0.59 3.36
C LEU A 11 -18.41 0.27 2.48
N MET A 12 -18.60 -0.01 1.19
CA MET A 12 -17.50 -0.22 0.25
C MET A 12 -16.59 1.01 0.13
N VAL A 13 -17.16 2.21 0.09
CA VAL A 13 -16.37 3.46 0.06
C VAL A 13 -15.47 3.55 1.30
N VAL A 14 -16.00 3.23 2.48
CA VAL A 14 -15.23 3.23 3.73
C VAL A 14 -14.10 2.19 3.68
N VAL A 15 -14.38 0.98 3.24
CA VAL A 15 -13.38 -0.10 3.16
C VAL A 15 -12.27 0.25 2.15
N VAL A 16 -12.63 0.75 0.96
CA VAL A 16 -11.66 1.16 -0.06
C VAL A 16 -10.84 2.36 0.41
N GLY A 17 -11.47 3.33 1.07
CA GLY A 17 -10.79 4.48 1.68
C GLY A 17 -9.78 4.06 2.74
N TRP A 18 -10.17 3.14 3.63
CA TRP A 18 -9.25 2.57 4.63
C TRP A 18 -8.05 1.88 3.97
N ARG A 19 -8.30 1.06 2.94
CA ARG A 19 -7.23 0.36 2.21
C ARG A 19 -6.29 1.33 1.49
N LEU A 20 -6.83 2.39 0.93
CA LEU A 20 -6.04 3.44 0.28
C LEU A 20 -5.14 4.16 1.31
N PHE A 21 -5.72 4.53 2.46
CA PHE A 21 -5.00 5.16 3.56
C PHE A 21 -3.88 4.25 4.10
N ASP A 22 -4.19 3.00 4.40
CA ASP A 22 -3.25 1.99 4.88
C ASP A 22 -2.10 1.75 3.87
N SER A 23 -2.44 1.72 2.57
CA SER A 23 -1.44 1.62 1.50
C SER A 23 -0.53 2.85 1.40
N TRP A 24 -1.03 4.03 1.74
CA TRP A 24 -0.26 5.27 1.76
C TRP A 24 0.62 5.36 3.01
N ASP A 25 0.05 5.08 4.18
CA ASP A 25 0.74 5.16 5.47
C ASP A 25 1.90 4.14 5.54
N SER A 26 1.71 2.96 4.99
CA SER A 26 2.76 1.92 4.95
C SER A 26 4.00 2.28 4.13
N ARG A 27 3.98 3.39 3.39
CA ARG A 27 5.13 3.91 2.63
C ARG A 27 5.95 4.93 3.39
N GLN A 28 5.42 5.42 4.50
CA GLN A 28 6.11 6.41 5.30
C GLN A 28 6.82 5.72 6.47
N PRO A 29 8.05 6.15 6.80
CA PRO A 29 8.70 5.69 8.01
C PRO A 29 7.87 6.13 9.22
N PRO A 30 7.89 5.36 10.32
CA PRO A 30 7.21 5.76 11.55
C PRO A 30 7.67 7.15 12.00
N SER A 31 6.75 7.94 12.52
CA SER A 31 7.08 9.27 13.04
C SER A 31 8.04 9.19 14.21
N GLY A 32 9.11 9.99 14.16
CA GLY A 32 10.12 10.07 15.23
C GLY A 32 11.28 9.08 15.10
N VAL A 33 11.44 8.45 13.94
CA VAL A 33 12.59 7.59 13.62
C VAL A 33 13.51 8.31 12.65
N ASP A 34 14.81 8.27 12.92
CA ASP A 34 15.82 8.80 12.01
C ASP A 34 15.91 7.94 10.76
N THR A 35 15.71 8.56 9.62
CA THR A 35 15.79 7.90 8.31
C THR A 35 17.09 8.23 7.62
N GLN A 36 17.66 7.27 6.93
CA GLN A 36 18.88 7.42 6.12
C GLN A 36 18.63 6.91 4.71
N GLN A 37 19.32 7.50 3.74
CA GLN A 37 19.37 6.96 2.38
C GLN A 37 20.51 5.95 2.32
N ALA A 38 20.24 4.78 1.76
CA ALA A 38 21.19 3.71 1.61
C ALA A 38 21.13 3.15 0.19
N THR A 39 22.26 2.65 -0.31
CA THR A 39 22.34 2.08 -1.64
C THR A 39 22.24 0.57 -1.57
N VAL A 40 21.37 -0.03 -2.36
CA VAL A 40 21.21 -1.48 -2.44
C VAL A 40 22.46 -2.10 -3.08
N VAL A 41 23.09 -3.04 -2.36
CA VAL A 41 24.30 -3.75 -2.82
C VAL A 41 23.99 -5.19 -3.24
N GLY A 42 22.85 -5.72 -2.82
CA GLY A 42 22.45 -7.08 -3.18
C GLY A 42 21.24 -7.58 -2.43
N PHE A 43 20.87 -8.81 -2.75
CA PHE A 43 19.74 -9.50 -2.14
C PHE A 43 20.19 -10.88 -1.66
N GLU A 44 19.78 -11.24 -0.44
CA GLU A 44 19.97 -12.59 0.09
C GLU A 44 18.62 -13.29 0.15
N GLU A 45 18.49 -14.40 -0.55
CA GLU A 45 17.35 -15.29 -0.37
C GLU A 45 17.51 -16.01 0.97
N LEU A 46 16.55 -15.81 1.85
CA LEU A 46 16.45 -16.62 3.07
C LEU A 46 16.03 -18.03 2.64
N GLY A 47 16.99 -18.95 2.73
CA GLY A 47 16.76 -20.35 2.42
C GLY A 47 15.54 -20.94 3.14
N PRO A 48 14.96 -22.04 2.64
CA PRO A 48 13.73 -22.61 3.16
C PRO A 48 13.89 -22.93 4.65
N SER A 49 13.23 -22.15 5.50
CA SER A 49 13.17 -22.44 6.92
C SER A 49 12.30 -23.67 7.10
N ARG A 50 12.92 -24.76 7.57
CA ARG A 50 12.37 -26.02 8.11
C ARG A 50 10.97 -26.43 7.65
N ALA A 51 10.97 -27.54 6.93
CA ALA A 51 9.88 -28.52 6.81
C ALA A 51 8.46 -28.00 7.00
N GLY A 52 7.76 -27.68 5.89
CA GLY A 52 6.30 -27.58 5.87
C GLY A 52 5.70 -26.19 5.80
N GLN A 53 6.46 -25.12 5.90
CA GLN A 53 5.96 -23.78 5.60
C GLN A 53 6.32 -23.40 4.17
N ALA A 54 5.30 -22.89 3.44
CA ALA A 54 5.45 -22.40 2.09
C ALA A 54 6.69 -21.51 1.98
N SER A 55 7.53 -21.84 0.99
CA SER A 55 8.78 -21.19 0.63
C SER A 55 8.76 -19.70 0.90
N SER A 56 9.71 -19.26 1.70
CA SER A 56 10.08 -17.91 2.07
C SER A 56 9.49 -16.81 1.18
N GLU A 57 8.44 -16.18 1.66
CA GLU A 57 7.94 -14.91 1.13
C GLU A 57 8.81 -13.72 1.55
N TYR A 58 9.97 -14.02 2.16
CA TYR A 58 10.91 -13.03 2.70
C TYR A 58 12.26 -13.15 2.04
N SER A 59 12.84 -12.02 1.72
CA SER A 59 14.23 -11.86 1.29
C SER A 59 14.89 -10.82 2.18
N SER A 60 16.21 -10.79 2.22
CA SER A 60 16.98 -9.75 2.89
C SER A 60 17.60 -8.84 1.83
N ILE A 61 17.37 -7.53 1.95
CA ILE A 61 18.09 -6.54 1.16
C ILE A 61 19.37 -6.19 1.91
N VAL A 62 20.49 -6.34 1.24
CA VAL A 62 21.78 -5.84 1.71
C VAL A 62 22.01 -4.46 1.12
N PHE A 63 22.29 -3.49 1.96
CA PHE A 63 22.50 -2.10 1.55
C PHE A 63 23.72 -1.51 2.25
N GLU A 64 24.30 -0.50 1.62
CA GLU A 64 25.42 0.27 2.14
C GLU A 64 24.94 1.63 2.62
N LEU A 65 25.25 1.96 3.87
CA LEU A 65 24.98 3.26 4.48
C LEU A 65 25.96 4.32 4.00
N PRO A 66 25.66 5.62 4.14
CA PRO A 66 26.56 6.71 3.71
C PRO A 66 27.97 6.67 4.32
N GLY A 67 28.15 5.92 5.40
CA GLY A 67 29.46 5.71 6.04
C GLY A 67 30.28 4.53 5.49
N GLY A 68 29.76 3.80 4.49
CA GLY A 68 30.38 2.59 3.95
C GLY A 68 30.11 1.32 4.77
N GLU A 69 29.29 1.41 5.80
CA GLU A 69 28.84 0.27 6.58
C GLU A 69 27.72 -0.47 5.85
N GLN A 70 27.83 -1.80 5.79
CA GLN A 70 26.81 -2.65 5.20
C GLN A 70 25.88 -3.16 6.28
N ALA A 71 24.58 -3.08 6.00
CA ALA A 71 23.54 -3.61 6.83
C ALA A 71 22.51 -4.38 5.98
N SER A 72 21.62 -5.10 6.63
CA SER A 72 20.56 -5.84 5.94
C SER A 72 19.21 -5.63 6.60
N ALA A 73 18.16 -5.58 5.81
CA ALA A 73 16.80 -5.50 6.27
C ALA A 73 15.97 -6.62 5.66
N LEU A 74 15.23 -7.28 6.51
CA LEU A 74 14.23 -8.28 6.14
C LEU A 74 13.04 -7.63 5.43
N TYR A 75 12.57 -8.29 4.38
CA TYR A 75 11.51 -7.73 3.64
C TYR A 75 10.68 -8.78 2.86
N GLU A 76 9.38 -8.52 2.71
CA GLU A 76 8.45 -9.45 2.08
C GLU A 76 8.49 -9.31 0.55
N LEU A 77 8.83 -10.39 -0.16
CA LEU A 77 9.00 -10.39 -1.62
C LEU A 77 7.81 -9.79 -2.40
N ARG A 78 6.58 -9.98 -1.89
CA ARG A 78 5.37 -9.39 -2.49
C ARG A 78 5.28 -7.87 -2.35
N ARG A 79 6.11 -7.28 -1.50
CA ARG A 79 6.17 -5.83 -1.29
C ARG A 79 7.36 -5.20 -2.00
N LEU A 80 8.25 -6.00 -2.61
CA LEU A 80 9.28 -5.54 -3.51
C LEU A 80 8.57 -4.88 -4.70
N GLY A 81 8.72 -3.56 -4.75
CA GLY A 81 8.69 -2.91 -6.03
C GLY A 81 9.87 -3.39 -6.87
N ASP A 82 10.04 -2.84 -8.04
CA ASP A 82 11.18 -3.09 -8.92
C ASP A 82 12.47 -2.45 -8.34
N VAL A 83 12.92 -2.93 -7.15
CA VAL A 83 14.17 -2.46 -6.53
C VAL A 83 15.31 -3.30 -7.09
N GLU A 84 16.29 -2.65 -7.66
CA GLU A 84 17.48 -3.26 -8.26
C GLU A 84 18.74 -2.91 -7.47
N GLU A 85 19.83 -3.65 -7.71
CA GLU A 85 21.13 -3.30 -7.17
C GLU A 85 21.57 -1.92 -7.71
N GLY A 86 22.02 -1.06 -6.80
CA GLY A 86 22.39 0.32 -7.10
C GLY A 86 21.29 1.34 -6.83
N ASP A 87 20.08 0.90 -6.53
CA ASP A 87 18.99 1.81 -6.18
C ASP A 87 19.20 2.43 -4.79
N GLU A 88 18.74 3.65 -4.63
CA GLU A 88 18.67 4.32 -3.34
C GLU A 88 17.37 4.00 -2.63
N ILE A 89 17.47 3.48 -1.42
CA ILE A 89 16.30 3.18 -0.57
C ILE A 89 16.38 3.97 0.73
N THR A 90 15.22 4.27 1.29
CA THR A 90 15.12 4.85 2.63
C THR A 90 15.12 3.74 3.67
N VAL A 91 16.06 3.78 4.59
CA VAL A 91 16.20 2.83 5.69
C VAL A 91 16.10 3.54 7.03
N TYR A 92 15.68 2.82 8.03
CA TYR A 92 15.62 3.31 9.41
C TYR A 92 15.87 2.17 10.39
N GLU A 93 16.39 2.52 11.56
CA GLU A 93 16.62 1.56 12.64
C GLU A 93 15.47 1.63 13.64
N GLN A 94 14.89 0.49 13.97
CA GLN A 94 13.86 0.38 14.97
C GLN A 94 14.08 -0.85 15.84
N GLY A 95 14.32 -0.63 17.13
CA GLY A 95 14.56 -1.74 18.08
C GLY A 95 15.84 -2.52 17.85
N GLY A 96 16.88 -1.92 17.25
CA GLY A 96 18.15 -2.57 16.91
C GLY A 96 18.10 -3.37 15.61
N GLU A 97 16.99 -3.27 14.86
CA GLU A 97 16.85 -3.91 13.54
C GLU A 97 16.67 -2.85 12.46
N TRP A 98 17.36 -3.05 11.35
CA TRP A 98 17.18 -2.23 10.17
C TRP A 98 15.90 -2.58 9.43
N ARG A 99 15.17 -1.56 9.03
CA ARG A 99 13.95 -1.68 8.23
C ARG A 99 14.00 -0.73 7.06
N THR A 100 13.29 -1.07 6.01
CA THR A 100 13.18 -0.24 4.82
C THR A 100 11.72 0.08 4.54
N THR A 101 11.47 1.31 4.09
CA THR A 101 10.22 1.69 3.46
C THR A 101 10.30 1.31 1.99
N VAL A 102 10.04 0.07 1.68
CA VAL A 102 9.96 -0.34 0.27
C VAL A 102 8.69 0.25 -0.31
N GLU A 103 8.85 1.03 -1.36
CA GLU A 103 7.74 1.52 -2.13
C GLU A 103 6.97 0.33 -2.70
N ARG A 104 5.77 0.08 -2.18
CA ARG A 104 4.82 -0.81 -2.85
C ARG A 104 4.65 -0.32 -4.28
N ALA A 105 4.78 -1.24 -5.23
CA ALA A 105 4.53 -0.92 -6.62
C ALA A 105 3.25 -0.08 -6.74
N TRP A 106 3.35 1.06 -7.39
CA TRP A 106 2.26 2.04 -7.53
C TRP A 106 0.96 1.43 -8.04
N GLY A 107 1.03 0.26 -8.70
CA GLY A 107 -0.11 -0.46 -9.26
C GLY A 107 -1.21 -0.78 -8.24
N SER A 108 -0.86 -1.13 -7.00
CA SER A 108 -1.87 -1.41 -5.98
C SER A 108 -2.58 -0.14 -5.52
N THR A 109 -1.85 0.96 -5.33
CA THR A 109 -2.42 2.25 -4.90
C THR A 109 -3.26 2.88 -6.01
N LEU A 110 -2.79 2.83 -7.26
CA LEU A 110 -3.56 3.27 -8.42
C LEU A 110 -4.85 2.46 -8.57
N GLY A 111 -4.78 1.14 -8.37
CA GLY A 111 -5.97 0.28 -8.40
C GLY A 111 -7.01 0.68 -7.36
N TRP A 112 -6.59 0.94 -6.12
CA TRP A 112 -7.48 1.41 -5.05
C TRP A 112 -8.02 2.82 -5.31
N ALA A 113 -7.19 3.72 -5.86
CA ALA A 113 -7.63 5.07 -6.21
C ALA A 113 -8.68 5.05 -7.34
N LEU A 114 -8.47 4.27 -8.38
CA LEU A 114 -9.44 4.08 -9.47
C LEU A 114 -10.75 3.47 -8.95
N GLY A 115 -10.66 2.46 -8.07
CA GLY A 115 -11.80 1.87 -7.40
C GLY A 115 -12.62 2.90 -6.61
N MET A 116 -11.94 3.79 -5.89
CA MET A 116 -12.59 4.87 -5.14
C MET A 116 -13.32 5.85 -6.07
N VAL A 117 -12.67 6.27 -7.16
CA VAL A 117 -13.28 7.18 -8.15
C VAL A 117 -14.54 6.54 -8.76
N ALA A 118 -14.47 5.26 -9.13
CA ALA A 118 -15.62 4.53 -9.68
C ALA A 118 -16.78 4.46 -8.68
N LEU A 119 -16.51 4.15 -7.41
CA LEU A 119 -17.53 4.12 -6.36
C LEU A 119 -18.18 5.48 -6.12
N LEU A 120 -17.39 6.55 -6.07
CA LEU A 120 -17.92 7.91 -5.92
C LEU A 120 -18.77 8.33 -7.12
N ALA A 121 -18.38 7.94 -8.33
CA ALA A 121 -19.17 8.18 -9.53
C ALA A 121 -20.52 7.46 -9.49
N MET A 122 -20.56 6.20 -8.98
CA MET A 122 -21.82 5.46 -8.79
C MET A 122 -22.72 6.13 -7.75
N VAL A 123 -22.17 6.60 -6.64
CA VAL A 123 -22.92 7.34 -5.60
C VAL A 123 -23.52 8.62 -6.21
N ALA A 124 -22.71 9.40 -6.91
CA ALA A 124 -23.15 10.65 -7.54
C ALA A 124 -24.23 10.40 -8.62
N GLY A 125 -24.06 9.35 -9.42
CA GLY A 125 -25.04 8.91 -10.40
C GLY A 125 -26.39 8.55 -9.77
N TRP A 126 -26.35 7.82 -8.66
CA TRP A 126 -27.57 7.45 -7.92
C TRP A 126 -28.32 8.68 -7.39
N PHE A 127 -27.61 9.67 -6.82
CA PHE A 127 -28.25 10.91 -6.36
C PHE A 127 -28.84 11.71 -7.53
N ARG A 128 -28.19 11.77 -8.67
CA ARG A 128 -28.71 12.45 -9.87
C ARG A 128 -29.99 11.81 -10.38
N VAL A 129 -30.03 10.49 -10.48
CA VAL A 129 -31.25 9.77 -10.93
C VAL A 129 -32.40 10.03 -9.96
N ARG A 130 -32.14 9.96 -8.67
CA ARG A 130 -33.17 10.18 -7.65
C ARG A 130 -33.69 11.63 -7.62
N SER A 131 -32.83 12.62 -7.85
CA SER A 131 -33.24 14.02 -7.90
C SER A 131 -34.10 14.34 -9.14
N ARG A 132 -33.83 13.67 -10.27
CA ARG A 132 -34.67 13.78 -11.47
C ARG A 132 -36.04 13.14 -11.26
N ALA A 133 -36.10 11.94 -10.70
CA ALA A 133 -37.38 11.26 -10.41
C ALA A 133 -38.28 12.08 -9.46
N LYS A 134 -37.71 12.84 -8.53
CA LYS A 134 -38.47 13.75 -7.66
C LYS A 134 -39.01 14.96 -8.40
N ARG A 135 -38.35 15.45 -9.42
CA ARG A 135 -38.80 16.61 -10.21
C ARG A 135 -39.92 16.25 -11.19
N GLU A 136 -39.91 15.05 -11.75
CA GLU A 136 -40.89 14.55 -12.71
C GLU A 136 -42.16 14.03 -12.01
N GLY A 137 -42.09 13.67 -10.73
CA GLY A 137 -43.23 13.17 -9.95
C GLY A 137 -43.98 14.22 -9.12
N SER A 138 -43.76 15.54 -9.34
CA SER A 138 -44.53 16.60 -8.72
C SER A 138 -45.66 17.03 -9.68
N PRO A 139 -46.93 16.53 -9.53
CA PRO A 139 -48.02 17.06 -10.30
C PRO A 139 -48.28 18.52 -9.91
N ALA A 140 -48.44 19.34 -10.93
CA ALA A 140 -48.89 20.71 -10.80
C ALA A 140 -50.31 20.76 -10.23
#